data_4e6af1bd32b904c5942e585386b28bdf
#
_entry.id   4e6af1bd32b904c5942e585386b28bdf
#
_cell.length_a   1.000
_cell.length_b   1.000
_cell.length_c   1.000
_cell.angle_alpha   90.00
_cell.angle_beta   90.00
_cell.angle_gamma   90.00
#
_symmetry.space_group_name_H-M   'P 1'
#
loop_
_entity.id
_entity.type
_entity.pdbx_description
1 polymer ?
#
loop_
_entity_poly.entity_id
_entity_poly.type
_entity_poly.pdbx_seq_one_letter_code
_entity_poly.pdbx_strand_id
1 'polypeptide(L)'
;MCRDAATVVPDESGIDRAGRFWTAVQALYHPTRLGLVEPPEKTANDVWVYIHGGSSSVGQFAIQLAALSGYKVVATASPRNFDLVRSLGASAVFDYADPEVVSKVKAASGDSIRFGLDTIGLRDSQRISAEVVAPGGGKVVYILQVIPDATARTDVQRIYTLLYWALGREFSFGPGADHPVRPEDRAHMVHFLKKVPGLIKDGLVKPLPIKFWEGGLSAIPDGFQYMREGKVRAEKIVYRV
;
A
#
# COMPACT_ATOMS: atom_id res chain seq x y z
N MET A 1 6.91 -7.12 39.28
CA MET A 1 5.47 -7.23 38.96
C MET A 1 5.25 -6.51 37.65
N CYS A 2 5.49 -7.18 36.52
CA CYS A 2 5.08 -6.75 35.19
C CYS A 2 4.07 -7.78 34.70
N ARG A 3 2.85 -7.65 35.18
CA ARG A 3 1.66 -8.22 34.58
C ARG A 3 0.99 -7.02 33.94
N ASP A 4 0.73 -7.09 32.65
CA ASP A 4 -0.24 -6.32 31.86
C ASP A 4 0.24 -5.85 30.50
N ALA A 5 1.44 -6.22 30.08
CA ALA A 5 1.84 -5.98 28.68
C ALA A 5 1.32 -7.05 27.71
N ALA A 6 0.75 -8.14 28.23
CA ALA A 6 0.25 -9.27 27.40
C ALA A 6 -1.22 -9.14 27.01
N THR A 7 -1.94 -8.13 27.54
CA THR A 7 -3.38 -8.00 27.33
C THR A 7 -3.78 -6.99 26.28
N VAL A 8 -2.84 -6.49 25.51
CA VAL A 8 -3.10 -5.52 24.43
C VAL A 8 -2.75 -6.14 23.07
N VAL A 9 -3.18 -7.34 22.85
CA VAL A 9 -3.51 -7.84 21.52
C VAL A 9 -5.01 -8.11 21.53
N PRO A 10 -5.82 -7.05 21.49
CA PRO A 10 -7.26 -7.22 21.64
C PRO A 10 -7.90 -7.87 20.44
N ASP A 11 -7.22 -8.02 19.37
CA ASP A 11 -7.62 -8.86 18.26
C ASP A 11 -6.39 -9.37 17.53
N GLU A 12 -6.54 -10.55 17.03
CA GLU A 12 -5.56 -11.33 16.27
C GLU A 12 -5.05 -10.60 15.01
N SER A 13 -5.39 -9.33 14.84
CA SER A 13 -5.08 -8.48 13.70
C SER A 13 -4.08 -7.35 14.01
N GLY A 14 -3.65 -7.19 15.27
CA GLY A 14 -2.99 -5.95 15.72
C GLY A 14 -1.56 -5.73 15.25
N ILE A 15 -0.72 -6.75 15.22
CA ILE A 15 0.74 -6.54 15.08
C ILE A 15 1.17 -6.31 13.63
N ASP A 16 0.52 -6.93 12.65
CA ASP A 16 0.96 -6.83 11.27
C ASP A 16 0.20 -5.77 10.45
N ARG A 17 -0.87 -5.24 10.98
CA ARG A 17 -1.55 -4.07 10.43
C ARG A 17 -0.65 -2.84 10.43
N ALA A 18 0.19 -2.70 11.45
CA ALA A 18 1.04 -1.52 11.60
C ALA A 18 1.91 -1.29 10.35
N GLY A 19 2.77 -2.23 9.96
CA GLY A 19 3.73 -2.01 8.87
C GLY A 19 3.08 -1.72 7.52
N ARG A 20 2.04 -2.47 7.12
CA ARG A 20 1.40 -2.32 5.80
C ARG A 20 0.50 -1.10 5.74
N PHE A 21 -0.25 -0.86 6.82
CA PHE A 21 -1.05 0.35 6.97
C PHE A 21 -0.18 1.60 6.91
N TRP A 22 0.93 1.61 7.68
CA TRP A 22 1.85 2.74 7.73
C TRP A 22 2.57 2.97 6.41
N THR A 23 2.90 1.92 5.67
CA THR A 23 3.44 2.06 4.30
C THR A 23 2.44 2.75 3.38
N ALA A 24 1.16 2.39 3.46
CA ALA A 24 0.11 3.04 2.68
C ALA A 24 -0.06 4.52 3.10
N VAL A 25 -0.09 4.82 4.40
CA VAL A 25 -0.15 6.20 4.93
C VAL A 25 1.02 7.04 4.43
N GLN A 26 2.25 6.55 4.56
CA GLN A 26 3.44 7.26 4.10
C GLN A 26 3.40 7.51 2.60
N ALA A 27 3.05 6.49 1.80
CA ALA A 27 3.01 6.59 0.34
C ALA A 27 1.95 7.59 -0.14
N LEU A 28 0.75 7.55 0.44
CA LEU A 28 -0.36 8.39 0.00
C LEU A 28 -0.24 9.83 0.50
N TYR A 29 0.12 10.03 1.76
CA TYR A 29 -0.11 11.30 2.43
C TYR A 29 1.15 12.10 2.72
N HIS A 30 2.33 11.45 2.85
CA HIS A 30 3.55 12.21 3.11
C HIS A 30 3.81 13.25 2.01
N PRO A 31 4.11 14.53 2.34
CA PRO A 31 4.22 15.61 1.35
C PRO A 31 5.24 15.36 0.23
N THR A 32 6.33 14.63 0.53
CA THR A 32 7.37 14.28 -0.45
C THR A 32 7.06 13.00 -1.25
N ARG A 33 5.91 12.37 -1.00
CA ARG A 33 5.37 11.22 -1.75
C ARG A 33 4.21 11.70 -2.62
N LEU A 34 3.04 11.06 -2.56
CA LEU A 34 1.90 11.56 -3.32
C LEU A 34 1.36 12.88 -2.77
N GLY A 35 1.39 13.09 -1.45
CA GLY A 35 0.92 14.32 -0.81
C GLY A 35 -0.58 14.53 -0.95
N LEU A 36 -1.36 13.44 -0.90
CA LEU A 36 -2.81 13.48 -1.00
C LEU A 36 -3.42 14.10 0.26
N VAL A 37 -4.68 14.54 0.14
CA VAL A 37 -5.48 15.00 1.29
C VAL A 37 -5.70 13.86 2.27
N GLU A 38 -5.43 14.09 3.55
CA GLU A 38 -5.59 13.10 4.62
C GLU A 38 -7.03 13.03 5.13
N PRO A 39 -7.55 11.82 5.45
CA PRO A 39 -8.83 11.71 6.11
C PRO A 39 -8.78 12.38 7.52
N PRO A 40 -9.89 12.90 8.04
CA PRO A 40 -11.26 12.82 7.51
C PRO A 40 -11.57 13.82 6.39
N GLU A 41 -10.64 14.70 6.05
CA GLU A 41 -10.79 15.63 4.95
C GLU A 41 -10.90 14.89 3.61
N LYS A 42 -11.60 15.51 2.66
CA LYS A 42 -11.79 14.94 1.33
C LYS A 42 -11.31 15.88 0.25
N THR A 43 -10.78 15.30 -0.84
CA THR A 43 -10.49 16.09 -2.04
C THR A 43 -11.77 16.77 -2.56
N ALA A 44 -11.61 18.00 -3.00
CA ALA A 44 -12.75 18.79 -3.54
C ALA A 44 -13.10 18.40 -4.99
N ASN A 45 -12.24 17.69 -5.70
CA ASN A 45 -12.36 17.39 -7.12
C ASN A 45 -12.41 15.87 -7.36
N ASP A 46 -12.96 15.49 -8.50
CA ASP A 46 -12.97 14.12 -9.02
C ASP A 46 -11.54 13.70 -9.45
N VAL A 47 -10.70 13.39 -8.49
CA VAL A 47 -9.30 13.00 -8.73
C VAL A 47 -9.15 11.49 -8.69
N TRP A 48 -8.52 10.94 -9.71
CA TRP A 48 -8.20 9.51 -9.80
C TRP A 48 -6.82 9.22 -9.20
N VAL A 49 -6.77 8.14 -8.44
CA VAL A 49 -5.53 7.53 -7.93
C VAL A 49 -5.43 6.10 -8.45
N TYR A 50 -4.27 5.75 -9.00
CA TYR A 50 -3.97 4.40 -9.45
C TYR A 50 -3.27 3.60 -8.34
N ILE A 51 -3.73 2.37 -8.10
CA ILE A 51 -3.10 1.43 -7.15
C ILE A 51 -2.76 0.12 -7.87
N HIS A 52 -1.48 -0.11 -8.14
CA HIS A 52 -1.02 -1.40 -8.65
C HIS A 52 -0.92 -2.42 -7.52
N GLY A 53 -1.49 -3.60 -7.72
CA GLY A 53 -1.50 -4.66 -6.70
C GLY A 53 -2.52 -4.41 -5.59
N GLY A 54 -3.74 -4.02 -5.94
CA GLY A 54 -4.82 -3.68 -4.99
C GLY A 54 -5.17 -4.77 -3.98
N SER A 55 -4.89 -6.04 -4.27
CA SER A 55 -5.10 -7.16 -3.33
C SER A 55 -3.88 -7.46 -2.45
N SER A 56 -2.75 -6.77 -2.62
CA SER A 56 -1.63 -6.85 -1.69
C SER A 56 -2.00 -6.25 -0.33
N SER A 57 -1.27 -6.60 0.72
CA SER A 57 -1.55 -6.05 2.05
C SER A 57 -1.47 -4.52 2.11
N VAL A 58 -0.50 -3.90 1.41
CA VAL A 58 -0.40 -2.44 1.30
C VAL A 58 -1.51 -1.89 0.43
N GLY A 59 -1.81 -2.55 -0.71
CA GLY A 59 -2.84 -2.13 -1.66
C GLY A 59 -4.23 -2.09 -1.05
N GLN A 60 -4.58 -3.08 -0.21
CA GLN A 60 -5.87 -3.12 0.47
C GLN A 60 -6.07 -1.91 1.39
N PHE A 61 -5.05 -1.49 2.14
CA PHE A 61 -5.12 -0.28 2.96
C PHE A 61 -5.09 0.99 2.12
N ALA A 62 -4.26 1.02 1.07
CA ALA A 62 -4.16 2.19 0.19
C ALA A 62 -5.49 2.51 -0.51
N ILE A 63 -6.23 1.50 -0.97
CA ILE A 63 -7.55 1.68 -1.57
C ILE A 63 -8.52 2.28 -0.57
N GLN A 64 -8.60 1.71 0.64
CA GLN A 64 -9.49 2.19 1.68
C GLN A 64 -9.19 3.64 2.06
N LEU A 65 -7.93 3.94 2.31
CA LEU A 65 -7.48 5.28 2.70
C LEU A 65 -7.74 6.31 1.60
N ALA A 66 -7.39 6.02 0.34
CA ALA A 66 -7.64 6.91 -0.78
C ALA A 66 -9.14 7.16 -0.99
N ALA A 67 -9.96 6.11 -0.94
CA ALA A 67 -11.41 6.23 -1.05
C ALA A 67 -12.01 7.04 0.12
N LEU A 68 -11.50 6.84 1.34
CA LEU A 68 -11.92 7.60 2.52
C LEU A 68 -11.62 9.10 2.39
N SER A 69 -10.52 9.44 1.73
CA SER A 69 -10.16 10.83 1.39
C SER A 69 -10.87 11.36 0.14
N GLY A 70 -11.88 10.64 -0.39
CA GLY A 70 -12.71 11.09 -1.50
C GLY A 70 -12.10 10.90 -2.90
N TYR A 71 -10.97 10.21 -3.04
CA TYR A 71 -10.38 9.92 -4.34
C TYR A 71 -11.13 8.77 -5.04
N LYS A 72 -11.27 8.88 -6.37
CA LYS A 72 -11.66 7.75 -7.21
C LYS A 72 -10.46 6.82 -7.38
N VAL A 73 -10.62 5.56 -7.03
CA VAL A 73 -9.51 4.61 -7.08
C VAL A 73 -9.70 3.66 -8.25
N VAL A 74 -8.70 3.59 -9.12
CA VAL A 74 -8.56 2.51 -10.09
C VAL A 74 -7.41 1.60 -9.66
N ALA A 75 -7.66 0.30 -9.59
CA ALA A 75 -6.69 -0.67 -9.10
C ALA A 75 -6.45 -1.81 -10.08
N THR A 76 -5.29 -2.46 -9.97
CA THR A 76 -5.05 -3.75 -10.61
C THR A 76 -4.95 -4.87 -9.57
N ALA A 77 -5.49 -6.02 -9.93
CA ALA A 77 -5.44 -7.25 -9.13
C ALA A 77 -5.62 -8.48 -10.02
N SER A 78 -5.40 -9.67 -9.48
CA SER A 78 -5.86 -10.90 -10.16
C SER A 78 -7.40 -10.93 -10.21
N PRO A 79 -8.03 -11.46 -11.28
CA PRO A 79 -9.50 -11.48 -11.43
C PRO A 79 -10.24 -12.06 -10.23
N ARG A 80 -9.71 -13.10 -9.60
CA ARG A 80 -10.26 -13.73 -8.39
C ARG A 80 -10.40 -12.80 -7.18
N ASN A 81 -9.70 -11.66 -7.17
CA ASN A 81 -9.70 -10.69 -6.08
C ASN A 81 -10.48 -9.41 -6.43
N PHE A 82 -11.14 -9.33 -7.58
CA PHE A 82 -11.84 -8.12 -8.02
C PHE A 82 -12.92 -7.67 -7.05
N ASP A 83 -13.73 -8.61 -6.56
CA ASP A 83 -14.83 -8.29 -5.64
C ASP A 83 -14.30 -7.79 -4.30
N LEU A 84 -13.23 -8.40 -3.78
CA LEU A 84 -12.54 -7.88 -2.60
C LEU A 84 -12.08 -6.43 -2.84
N VAL A 85 -11.35 -6.18 -3.91
CA VAL A 85 -10.77 -4.87 -4.22
C VAL A 85 -11.86 -3.81 -4.39
N ARG A 86 -12.98 -4.14 -5.06
CA ARG A 86 -14.15 -3.25 -5.15
C ARG A 86 -14.78 -3.00 -3.78
N SER A 87 -14.91 -4.02 -2.95
CA SER A 87 -15.50 -3.89 -1.60
C SER A 87 -14.69 -3.01 -0.66
N LEU A 88 -13.41 -2.78 -0.97
CA LEU A 88 -12.51 -1.87 -0.25
C LEU A 88 -12.62 -0.41 -0.72
N GLY A 89 -13.38 -0.14 -1.78
CA GLY A 89 -13.62 1.22 -2.28
C GLY A 89 -13.00 1.53 -3.66
N ALA A 90 -12.45 0.53 -4.38
CA ALA A 90 -11.99 0.75 -5.74
C ALA A 90 -13.18 0.98 -6.69
N SER A 91 -13.14 2.10 -7.44
CA SER A 91 -14.15 2.47 -8.44
C SER A 91 -14.05 1.62 -9.71
N ALA A 92 -12.82 1.18 -10.05
CA ALA A 92 -12.56 0.29 -11.18
C ALA A 92 -11.40 -0.67 -10.85
N VAL A 93 -11.49 -1.90 -11.36
CA VAL A 93 -10.45 -2.93 -11.13
C VAL A 93 -10.19 -3.65 -12.44
N PHE A 94 -8.91 -3.83 -12.77
CA PHE A 94 -8.45 -4.52 -13.97
C PHE A 94 -7.43 -5.61 -13.64
N ASP A 95 -7.30 -6.59 -14.53
CA ASP A 95 -6.26 -7.63 -14.42
C ASP A 95 -4.90 -7.02 -14.79
N TYR A 96 -3.93 -7.14 -13.89
CA TYR A 96 -2.56 -6.69 -14.18
C TYR A 96 -1.87 -7.49 -15.28
N ALA A 97 -2.33 -8.74 -15.55
CA ALA A 97 -1.80 -9.60 -16.59
C ALA A 97 -2.42 -9.34 -17.98
N ASP A 98 -3.45 -8.51 -18.05
CA ASP A 98 -4.07 -8.13 -19.32
C ASP A 98 -3.10 -7.25 -20.14
N PRO A 99 -2.74 -7.63 -21.37
CA PRO A 99 -1.86 -6.80 -22.21
C PRO A 99 -2.43 -5.40 -22.51
N GLU A 100 -3.75 -5.23 -22.40
CA GLU A 100 -4.42 -3.95 -22.60
C GLU A 100 -4.68 -3.20 -21.29
N VAL A 101 -4.10 -3.62 -20.15
CA VAL A 101 -4.37 -3.03 -18.84
C VAL A 101 -4.16 -1.52 -18.81
N VAL A 102 -3.10 -1.02 -19.45
CA VAL A 102 -2.80 0.42 -19.50
C VAL A 102 -3.91 1.19 -20.21
N SER A 103 -4.33 0.74 -21.39
CA SER A 103 -5.40 1.41 -22.16
C SER A 103 -6.73 1.37 -21.43
N LYS A 104 -7.07 0.25 -20.77
CA LYS A 104 -8.30 0.10 -19.99
C LYS A 104 -8.33 0.99 -18.77
N VAL A 105 -7.20 1.11 -18.05
CA VAL A 105 -7.06 2.00 -16.89
C VAL A 105 -7.21 3.46 -17.33
N LYS A 106 -6.54 3.87 -18.41
CA LYS A 106 -6.66 5.22 -18.98
C LYS A 106 -8.09 5.54 -19.39
N ALA A 107 -8.74 4.64 -20.10
CA ALA A 107 -10.14 4.82 -20.53
C ALA A 107 -11.08 5.00 -19.32
N ALA A 108 -10.94 4.17 -18.27
CA ALA A 108 -11.77 4.24 -17.07
C ALA A 108 -11.59 5.54 -16.29
N SER A 109 -10.40 6.13 -16.31
CA SER A 109 -10.09 7.38 -15.60
C SER A 109 -10.21 8.63 -16.49
N GLY A 110 -10.61 8.50 -17.75
CA GLY A 110 -10.58 9.60 -18.71
C GLY A 110 -9.18 10.14 -18.97
N ASP A 111 -8.16 9.26 -18.90
CA ASP A 111 -6.71 9.60 -19.03
C ASP A 111 -6.27 10.76 -18.12
N SER A 112 -6.79 10.80 -16.88
CA SER A 112 -6.60 11.90 -15.95
C SER A 112 -5.73 11.56 -14.73
N ILE A 113 -5.16 10.33 -14.65
CA ILE A 113 -4.36 9.88 -13.51
C ILE A 113 -3.09 10.72 -13.37
N ARG A 114 -2.90 11.31 -12.19
CA ARG A 114 -1.68 12.05 -11.80
C ARG A 114 -0.95 11.42 -10.62
N PHE A 115 -1.60 10.49 -9.92
CA PHE A 115 -1.09 9.87 -8.71
C PHE A 115 -1.19 8.35 -8.81
N GLY A 116 -0.07 7.67 -8.58
CA GLY A 116 0.00 6.21 -8.58
C GLY A 116 0.79 5.68 -7.39
N LEU A 117 0.38 4.51 -6.90
CA LEU A 117 1.12 3.72 -5.93
C LEU A 117 1.30 2.29 -6.46
N ASP A 118 2.53 1.89 -6.60
CA ASP A 118 2.90 0.51 -6.93
C ASP A 118 3.28 -0.25 -5.65
N THR A 119 2.45 -1.21 -5.28
CA THR A 119 2.62 -2.03 -4.08
C THR A 119 3.33 -3.36 -4.36
N ILE A 120 3.87 -3.53 -5.56
CA ILE A 120 4.60 -4.73 -6.01
C ILE A 120 6.07 -4.41 -6.24
N GLY A 121 6.37 -3.35 -7.00
CA GLY A 121 7.72 -2.83 -7.20
C GLY A 121 8.60 -3.62 -8.16
N LEU A 122 8.04 -4.54 -8.95
CA LEU A 122 8.76 -5.28 -9.98
C LEU A 122 8.81 -4.48 -11.29
N ARG A 123 9.71 -4.86 -12.22
CA ARG A 123 9.92 -4.15 -13.48
C ARG A 123 8.61 -3.89 -14.25
N ASP A 124 7.80 -4.91 -14.44
CA ASP A 124 6.55 -4.77 -15.20
C ASP A 124 5.52 -3.92 -14.44
N SER A 125 5.42 -4.06 -13.13
CA SER A 125 4.51 -3.24 -12.34
C SER A 125 4.93 -1.78 -12.35
N GLN A 126 6.23 -1.50 -12.27
CA GLN A 126 6.76 -0.13 -12.36
C GLN A 126 6.51 0.48 -13.75
N ARG A 127 6.68 -0.31 -14.83
CA ARG A 127 6.34 0.12 -16.19
C ARG A 127 4.87 0.48 -16.30
N ILE A 128 3.99 -0.45 -15.95
CA ILE A 128 2.53 -0.23 -16.01
C ILE A 128 2.14 1.00 -15.20
N SER A 129 2.65 1.12 -13.97
CA SER A 129 2.34 2.23 -13.07
C SER A 129 2.77 3.60 -13.59
N ALA A 130 3.86 3.65 -14.37
CA ALA A 130 4.27 4.87 -15.03
C ALA A 130 3.44 5.17 -16.30
N GLU A 131 3.12 4.13 -17.08
CA GLU A 131 2.40 4.27 -18.35
C GLU A 131 0.92 4.67 -18.19
N VAL A 132 0.28 4.31 -17.07
CA VAL A 132 -1.11 4.73 -16.79
C VAL A 132 -1.24 6.21 -16.43
N VAL A 133 -0.14 6.87 -16.08
CA VAL A 133 -0.15 8.31 -15.78
C VAL A 133 -0.47 9.09 -17.05
N ALA A 134 -1.35 10.08 -16.91
CA ALA A 134 -1.80 10.94 -18.01
C ALA A 134 -0.66 11.69 -18.69
N PRO A 135 -0.81 12.14 -19.95
CA PRO A 135 0.13 13.03 -20.61
C PRO A 135 0.37 14.30 -19.77
N GLY A 136 1.63 14.77 -19.74
CA GLY A 136 2.05 15.90 -18.90
C GLY A 136 2.45 15.48 -17.48
N GLY A 137 2.55 14.16 -17.23
CA GLY A 137 3.20 13.60 -16.05
C GLY A 137 2.36 13.55 -14.79
N GLY A 138 3.01 13.14 -13.72
CA GLY A 138 2.44 12.94 -12.40
C GLY A 138 3.46 12.30 -11.47
N LYS A 139 2.99 11.75 -10.36
CA LYS A 139 3.83 11.10 -9.35
C LYS A 139 3.44 9.62 -9.22
N VAL A 140 4.43 8.74 -9.16
CA VAL A 140 4.23 7.33 -8.80
C VAL A 140 5.17 6.97 -7.66
N VAL A 141 4.61 6.46 -6.58
CA VAL A 141 5.37 5.95 -5.43
C VAL A 141 5.52 4.45 -5.55
N TYR A 142 6.71 3.95 -5.30
CA TYR A 142 7.06 2.53 -5.29
C TYR A 142 7.50 2.09 -3.91
N ILE A 143 7.07 0.93 -3.47
CA ILE A 143 7.47 0.35 -2.17
C ILE A 143 8.83 -0.39 -2.24
N LEU A 144 9.37 -0.59 -3.43
CA LEU A 144 10.71 -1.10 -3.68
C LEU A 144 11.50 -0.07 -4.48
N GLN A 145 12.81 -0.30 -4.58
CA GLN A 145 13.72 0.56 -5.31
C GLN A 145 13.23 0.85 -6.73
N VAL A 146 13.37 2.10 -7.15
CA VAL A 146 13.06 2.50 -8.52
C VAL A 146 14.04 1.84 -9.49
N ILE A 147 13.51 1.12 -10.46
CA ILE A 147 14.28 0.49 -11.54
C ILE A 147 14.44 1.53 -12.66
N PRO A 148 15.66 2.06 -12.92
CA PRO A 148 15.85 3.22 -13.78
C PRO A 148 15.23 3.09 -15.17
N ASP A 149 15.40 1.93 -15.79
CA ASP A 149 14.98 1.61 -17.15
C ASP A 149 13.67 0.80 -17.24
N ALA A 150 12.85 0.82 -16.20
CA ALA A 150 11.55 0.13 -16.22
C ALA A 150 10.55 0.80 -17.17
N THR A 151 10.71 2.07 -17.47
CA THR A 151 9.85 2.84 -18.38
C THR A 151 10.66 3.89 -19.13
N ALA A 152 10.21 4.25 -20.33
CA ALA A 152 10.75 5.37 -21.11
C ALA A 152 10.14 6.74 -20.71
N ARG A 153 9.14 6.76 -19.80
CA ARG A 153 8.48 7.99 -19.34
C ARG A 153 9.42 8.82 -18.49
N THR A 154 9.79 10.00 -18.96
CA THR A 154 10.65 10.96 -18.26
C THR A 154 9.86 12.06 -17.55
N ASP A 155 8.58 12.21 -17.89
CA ASP A 155 7.65 13.19 -17.33
C ASP A 155 6.97 12.70 -16.03
N VAL A 156 7.18 11.44 -15.64
CA VAL A 156 6.64 10.86 -14.40
C VAL A 156 7.68 10.91 -13.29
N GLN A 157 7.36 11.60 -12.20
CA GLN A 157 8.18 11.58 -11.00
C GLN A 157 8.05 10.21 -10.30
N ARG A 158 9.11 9.42 -10.32
CA ARG A 158 9.19 8.10 -9.72
C ARG A 158 9.84 8.19 -8.35
N ILE A 159 9.11 7.84 -7.30
CA ILE A 159 9.48 8.05 -5.91
C ILE A 159 9.55 6.72 -5.18
N TYR A 160 10.69 6.39 -4.61
CA TYR A 160 10.83 5.28 -3.67
C TYR A 160 10.33 5.68 -2.28
N THR A 161 9.63 4.80 -1.59
CA THR A 161 9.27 4.97 -0.18
C THR A 161 9.70 3.77 0.66
N LEU A 162 10.12 4.05 1.88
CA LEU A 162 10.59 3.05 2.83
C LEU A 162 10.04 3.39 4.22
N LEU A 163 9.19 2.53 4.74
CA LEU A 163 8.52 2.76 6.02
C LEU A 163 9.50 3.02 7.17
N TYR A 164 10.65 2.36 7.16
CA TYR A 164 11.64 2.46 8.23
C TYR A 164 12.17 3.89 8.48
N TRP A 165 12.05 4.80 7.51
CA TRP A 165 12.37 6.23 7.73
C TRP A 165 11.47 6.87 8.81
N ALA A 166 10.25 6.35 9.01
CA ALA A 166 9.36 6.81 10.07
C ALA A 166 9.79 6.42 11.48
N LEU A 167 10.81 5.55 11.64
CA LEU A 167 11.36 5.19 12.96
C LEU A 167 12.10 6.36 13.62
N GLY A 168 12.53 7.37 12.85
CA GLY A 168 13.22 8.56 13.35
C GLY A 168 14.62 8.29 13.92
N ARG A 169 15.25 7.23 13.44
CA ARG A 169 16.66 6.87 13.73
C ARG A 169 17.33 6.43 12.45
N GLU A 170 18.64 6.53 12.43
CA GLU A 170 19.44 5.91 11.37
C GLU A 170 19.36 4.38 11.44
N PHE A 171 19.50 3.74 10.29
CA PHE A 171 19.56 2.29 10.17
C PHE A 171 20.30 1.90 8.89
N SER A 172 20.76 0.66 8.83
CA SER A 172 21.43 0.10 7.66
C SER A 172 20.89 -1.29 7.34
N PHE A 173 20.85 -1.63 6.06
CA PHE A 173 20.59 -3.00 5.57
C PHE A 173 21.87 -3.74 5.21
N GLY A 174 23.03 -3.18 5.55
CA GLY A 174 24.34 -3.73 5.28
C GLY A 174 25.28 -2.70 4.67
N PRO A 175 26.52 -3.09 4.32
CA PRO A 175 27.53 -2.19 3.79
C PRO A 175 27.03 -1.39 2.58
N GLY A 176 27.10 -0.04 2.67
CA GLY A 176 26.66 0.87 1.60
C GLY A 176 25.14 1.06 1.49
N ALA A 177 24.37 0.50 2.42
CA ALA A 177 22.90 0.63 2.45
C ALA A 177 22.45 1.40 3.71
N ASP A 178 23.16 2.49 4.03
CA ASP A 178 22.87 3.34 5.18
C ASP A 178 21.75 4.32 4.87
N HIS A 179 20.86 4.47 5.83
CA HIS A 179 19.73 5.37 5.75
C HIS A 179 19.81 6.38 6.90
N PRO A 180 20.03 7.67 6.58
CA PRO A 180 20.08 8.71 7.60
C PRO A 180 18.70 8.95 8.23
N VAL A 181 18.71 9.61 9.38
CA VAL A 181 17.48 10.06 10.04
C VAL A 181 16.69 10.98 9.13
N ARG A 182 15.38 10.77 9.06
CA ARG A 182 14.42 11.63 8.36
C ARG A 182 13.35 12.11 9.35
N PRO A 183 13.57 13.25 10.00
CA PRO A 183 12.66 13.77 11.03
C PRO A 183 11.25 14.02 10.50
N GLU A 184 11.13 14.44 9.23
CA GLU A 184 9.87 14.72 8.57
C GLU A 184 9.00 13.48 8.39
N ASP A 185 9.59 12.33 8.05
CA ASP A 185 8.86 11.05 7.93
C ASP A 185 8.28 10.63 9.29
N ARG A 186 9.08 10.80 10.38
CA ARG A 186 8.62 10.52 11.73
C ARG A 186 7.52 11.48 12.17
N ALA A 187 7.71 12.77 11.94
CA ALA A 187 6.74 13.80 12.35
C ALA A 187 5.37 13.57 11.68
N HIS A 188 5.38 13.28 10.37
CA HIS A 188 4.18 12.95 9.61
C HIS A 188 3.48 11.70 10.19
N MET A 189 4.24 10.64 10.46
CA MET A 189 3.69 9.40 11.02
C MET A 189 3.06 9.62 12.39
N VAL A 190 3.74 10.35 13.29
CA VAL A 190 3.22 10.69 14.62
C VAL A 190 1.96 11.55 14.51
N HIS A 191 1.91 12.47 13.54
CA HIS A 191 0.71 13.27 13.29
C HIS A 191 -0.47 12.37 12.88
N PHE A 192 -0.27 11.49 11.91
CA PHE A 192 -1.33 10.60 11.41
C PHE A 192 -1.79 9.59 12.47
N LEU A 193 -0.89 9.12 13.35
CA LEU A 193 -1.22 8.21 14.47
C LEU A 193 -2.39 8.70 15.31
N LYS A 194 -2.52 10.01 15.51
CA LYS A 194 -3.61 10.60 16.31
C LYS A 194 -4.99 10.38 15.71
N LYS A 195 -5.08 10.15 14.39
CA LYS A 195 -6.33 9.90 13.66
C LYS A 195 -6.77 8.43 13.71
N VAL A 196 -5.83 7.52 13.88
CA VAL A 196 -6.06 6.06 13.74
C VAL A 196 -7.11 5.50 14.71
N PRO A 197 -7.12 5.88 16.02
CA PRO A 197 -8.15 5.38 16.92
C PRO A 197 -9.58 5.70 16.45
N GLY A 198 -9.79 6.90 15.90
CA GLY A 198 -11.08 7.29 15.31
C GLY A 198 -11.42 6.44 14.09
N LEU A 199 -10.47 6.29 13.15
CA LEU A 199 -10.68 5.50 11.94
C LEU A 199 -11.05 4.03 12.24
N ILE A 200 -10.47 3.45 13.27
CA ILE A 200 -10.77 2.07 13.71
C ILE A 200 -12.12 2.00 14.41
N LYS A 201 -12.35 2.90 15.40
CA LYS A 201 -13.58 2.93 16.18
C LYS A 201 -14.82 3.08 15.29
N ASP A 202 -14.74 3.91 14.28
CA ASP A 202 -15.84 4.22 13.37
C ASP A 202 -15.95 3.17 12.23
N GLY A 203 -15.11 2.12 12.24
CA GLY A 203 -15.12 1.06 11.22
C GLY A 203 -14.76 1.51 9.82
N LEU A 204 -14.09 2.67 9.68
CA LEU A 204 -13.75 3.28 8.40
C LEU A 204 -12.61 2.57 7.67
N VAL A 205 -11.76 1.87 8.43
CA VAL A 205 -10.69 1.04 7.88
C VAL A 205 -10.88 -0.40 8.36
N LYS A 206 -11.10 -1.30 7.39
CA LYS A 206 -11.25 -2.73 7.64
C LYS A 206 -9.90 -3.42 7.73
N PRO A 207 -9.76 -4.41 8.61
CA PRO A 207 -8.55 -5.23 8.69
C PRO A 207 -8.36 -6.10 7.45
N LEU A 208 -7.12 -6.56 7.27
CA LEU A 208 -6.82 -7.60 6.30
C LEU A 208 -7.48 -8.93 6.73
N PRO A 209 -7.94 -9.76 5.78
CA PRO A 209 -8.32 -11.13 6.07
C PRO A 209 -7.15 -11.91 6.67
N ILE A 210 -7.42 -12.71 7.70
CA ILE A 210 -6.41 -13.50 8.39
C ILE A 210 -6.62 -14.99 8.07
N LYS A 211 -5.51 -15.67 7.79
CA LYS A 211 -5.41 -17.11 7.75
C LYS A 211 -4.59 -17.59 8.94
N PHE A 212 -5.24 -18.20 9.92
CA PHE A 212 -4.51 -18.86 11.00
C PHE A 212 -3.80 -20.09 10.47
N TRP A 213 -2.53 -20.22 10.87
CA TRP A 213 -1.69 -21.35 10.53
C TRP A 213 -1.40 -22.13 11.81
N GLU A 214 -1.82 -23.38 11.82
CA GLU A 214 -1.62 -24.25 12.98
C GLU A 214 -0.15 -24.69 13.11
N GLY A 215 0.26 -25.07 14.33
CA GLY A 215 1.59 -25.60 14.61
C GLY A 215 2.59 -24.58 15.17
N GLY A 216 2.15 -23.37 15.51
CA GLY A 216 2.99 -22.35 16.14
C GLY A 216 4.22 -21.97 15.33
N LEU A 217 5.32 -21.60 16.01
CA LEU A 217 6.54 -21.15 15.35
C LEU A 217 7.21 -22.25 14.50
N SER A 218 7.03 -23.53 14.86
CA SER A 218 7.61 -24.65 14.11
C SER A 218 7.03 -24.82 12.69
N ALA A 219 5.81 -24.30 12.45
CA ALA A 219 5.13 -24.36 11.16
C ALA A 219 5.44 -23.15 10.24
N ILE A 220 6.32 -22.23 10.65
CA ILE A 220 6.72 -21.08 9.83
C ILE A 220 7.29 -21.51 8.46
N PRO A 221 8.16 -22.55 8.35
CA PRO A 221 8.67 -22.99 7.05
C PRO A 221 7.56 -23.43 6.09
N ASP A 222 6.52 -24.09 6.59
CA ASP A 222 5.39 -24.57 5.78
C ASP A 222 4.57 -23.40 5.25
N GLY A 223 4.33 -22.39 6.08
CA GLY A 223 3.66 -21.17 5.64
C GLY A 223 4.48 -20.39 4.60
N PHE A 224 5.80 -20.34 4.73
CA PHE A 224 6.65 -19.78 3.69
C PHE A 224 6.59 -20.58 2.38
N GLN A 225 6.54 -21.91 2.47
CA GLN A 225 6.38 -22.73 1.27
C GLN A 225 5.03 -22.47 0.60
N TYR A 226 3.94 -22.40 1.38
CA TYR A 226 2.61 -22.02 0.89
C TYR A 226 2.60 -20.66 0.19
N MET A 227 3.36 -19.67 0.72
CA MET A 227 3.52 -18.36 0.07
C MET A 227 4.29 -18.46 -1.24
N ARG A 228 5.41 -19.22 -1.29
CA ARG A 228 6.21 -19.42 -2.51
C ARG A 228 5.41 -20.09 -3.62
N GLU A 229 4.48 -20.96 -3.26
CA GLU A 229 3.57 -21.63 -4.20
C GLU A 229 2.42 -20.74 -4.67
N GLY A 230 2.40 -19.46 -4.28
CA GLY A 230 1.36 -18.50 -4.68
C GLY A 230 -0.03 -18.83 -4.16
N LYS A 231 -0.13 -19.61 -3.07
CA LYS A 231 -1.40 -20.07 -2.50
C LYS A 231 -2.06 -19.03 -1.58
N VAL A 232 -1.30 -18.04 -1.08
CA VAL A 232 -1.84 -16.94 -0.27
C VAL A 232 -2.75 -16.06 -1.13
N ARG A 233 -3.96 -15.81 -0.65
CA ARG A 233 -5.03 -15.16 -1.44
C ARG A 233 -5.56 -13.92 -0.76
N ALA A 234 -4.81 -12.80 -0.89
CA ALA A 234 -5.19 -11.51 -0.32
C ALA A 234 -5.45 -11.56 1.21
N GLU A 235 -4.83 -12.50 1.88
CA GLU A 235 -4.94 -12.77 3.31
C GLU A 235 -3.57 -12.66 3.98
N LYS A 236 -3.55 -12.62 5.29
CA LYS A 236 -2.35 -12.64 6.11
C LYS A 236 -2.22 -13.95 6.86
N ILE A 237 -1.10 -14.65 6.70
CA ILE A 237 -0.78 -15.82 7.52
C ILE A 237 -0.37 -15.34 8.92
N VAL A 238 -1.01 -15.88 9.94
CA VAL A 238 -0.74 -15.59 11.36
C VAL A 238 -0.56 -16.90 12.11
N TYR A 239 0.49 -17.00 12.91
CA TYR A 239 0.81 -18.14 13.75
C TYR A 239 0.41 -17.80 15.19
N ARG A 240 -0.23 -18.76 15.88
CA ARG A 240 -0.42 -18.66 17.32
C ARG A 240 0.81 -19.21 18.04
N VAL A 241 1.33 -18.48 19.00
CA VAL A 241 2.45 -18.82 19.86
C VAL A 241 1.99 -19.03 21.30
#